data_9b82fe21b970d96939f400c627462200
#
_entry.id   9b82fe21b970d96939f400c627462200
#
_cell.length_a   1.000
_cell.length_b   1.000
_cell.length_c   1.000
_cell.angle_alpha   90.00
_cell.angle_beta   90.00
_cell.angle_gamma   90.00
#
_symmetry.space_group_name_H-M   'P 1'
#
loop_
_entity.id
_entity.type
_entity.pdbx_description
1 polymer ?
#
loop_
_entity_poly.entity_id
_entity_poly.type
_entity_poly.pdbx_seq_one_letter_code
_entity_poly.pdbx_strand_id
1 'polypeptide(L)'
;MIEKILLANSGTGHTEEMLKALMEISSIKRASVNVLHVVPPQVNADEMTVKWEEGGKFLATAINNLQLDPNHVNGMLRQGDPKTIVCQVADEIQADLIIMGSRGLKRLESILENSVSQYVFQLSNRPMLLVKDDIYVKKLNKVMVALDASEAAKQCLKLALFLLRDIKGGQLILAHVNAKGQETPAAVESVLKAATDEAKKLGINTKSVAAVGKAGEQICNLAEENNVDLLMLGSPDRRPSIAKALPDLDRLLGTSLSDYVRVYAPCPVLLARTVG
;
A
#
# COMPACT_ATOMS: atom_id res chain seq x y z
N MET A 1 -2.87 -11.52 9.88
CA MET A 1 -1.49 -11.46 10.39
C MET A 1 -0.61 -11.22 9.18
N ILE A 2 0.44 -10.43 9.27
CA ILE A 2 1.38 -10.24 8.14
C ILE A 2 2.60 -11.13 8.42
N GLU A 3 2.72 -12.22 7.69
CA GLU A 3 3.79 -13.22 7.84
C GLU A 3 4.66 -13.32 6.59
N LYS A 4 4.11 -12.94 5.43
CA LYS A 4 4.80 -12.99 4.14
C LYS A 4 4.66 -11.66 3.40
N ILE A 5 5.75 -10.99 3.18
CA ILE A 5 5.82 -9.72 2.48
C ILE A 5 6.49 -9.92 1.13
N LEU A 6 5.87 -9.40 0.07
CA LEU A 6 6.48 -9.27 -1.25
C LEU A 6 6.91 -7.83 -1.45
N LEU A 7 8.21 -7.58 -1.54
CA LEU A 7 8.79 -6.30 -1.95
C LEU A 7 9.09 -6.35 -3.45
N ALA A 8 8.24 -5.71 -4.26
CA ALA A 8 8.49 -5.56 -5.69
C ALA A 8 9.37 -4.32 -5.91
N ASN A 9 10.67 -4.54 -6.13
CA ASN A 9 11.67 -3.48 -6.19
C ASN A 9 12.06 -3.19 -7.64
N SER A 10 11.87 -1.93 -8.06
CA SER A 10 12.25 -1.42 -9.39
C SER A 10 13.58 -0.67 -9.41
N GLY A 11 14.23 -0.50 -8.27
CA GLY A 11 15.47 0.27 -8.14
C GLY A 11 15.30 1.76 -7.92
N THR A 12 14.08 2.22 -7.75
CA THR A 12 13.79 3.64 -7.54
C THR A 12 12.87 3.82 -6.34
N GLY A 13 13.04 4.93 -5.63
CA GLY A 13 12.20 5.32 -4.50
C GLY A 13 12.65 4.73 -3.16
N HIS A 14 11.77 4.82 -2.17
CA HIS A 14 12.04 4.55 -0.75
C HIS A 14 11.28 3.32 -0.22
N THR A 15 11.07 2.31 -1.07
CA THR A 15 10.35 1.09 -0.68
C THR A 15 11.09 0.26 0.36
N GLU A 16 12.43 0.25 0.29
CA GLU A 16 13.29 -0.47 1.22
C GLU A 16 13.24 0.16 2.62
N GLU A 17 13.31 1.50 2.69
CA GLU A 17 13.19 2.25 3.94
C GLU A 17 11.82 2.07 4.59
N MET A 18 10.77 2.07 3.79
CA MET A 18 9.42 1.81 4.28
C MET A 18 9.28 0.38 4.82
N LEU A 19 9.87 -0.60 4.14
CA LEU A 19 9.90 -1.98 4.65
C LEU A 19 10.66 -2.06 5.96
N LYS A 20 11.82 -1.39 6.09
CA LYS A 20 12.57 -1.33 7.36
C LYS A 20 11.72 -0.76 8.48
N ALA A 21 11.04 0.36 8.24
CA ALA A 21 10.15 0.96 9.23
C ALA A 21 9.01 0.02 9.67
N LEU A 22 8.48 -0.80 8.77
CA LEU A 22 7.50 -1.84 9.10
C LEU A 22 8.13 -2.98 9.91
N MET A 23 9.33 -3.43 9.55
CA MET A 23 10.03 -4.52 10.25
C MET A 23 10.48 -4.16 11.67
N GLU A 24 10.47 -2.88 12.04
CA GLU A 24 10.65 -2.46 13.45
C GLU A 24 9.44 -2.80 14.32
N ILE A 25 8.26 -3.04 13.72
CA ILE A 25 7.04 -3.40 14.46
C ILE A 25 7.14 -4.85 14.90
N SER A 26 7.02 -5.11 16.21
CA SER A 26 7.25 -6.44 16.81
C SER A 26 6.38 -7.54 16.19
N SER A 27 5.15 -7.23 15.81
CA SER A 27 4.23 -8.18 15.16
C SER A 27 4.58 -8.52 13.71
N ILE A 28 5.46 -7.73 13.07
CA ILE A 28 5.90 -7.93 11.67
C ILE A 28 7.36 -8.39 11.61
N LYS A 29 8.16 -8.12 12.64
CA LYS A 29 9.60 -8.38 12.67
C LYS A 29 10.03 -9.80 12.23
N ARG A 30 9.14 -10.78 12.36
CA ARG A 30 9.38 -12.17 11.97
C ARG A 30 8.82 -12.55 10.61
N ALA A 31 8.23 -11.60 9.90
CA ALA A 31 7.70 -11.86 8.57
C ALA A 31 8.82 -12.27 7.61
N SER A 32 8.53 -13.22 6.74
CA SER A 32 9.40 -13.57 5.62
C SER A 32 9.26 -12.51 4.53
N VAL A 33 10.38 -11.94 4.10
CA VAL A 33 10.45 -10.93 3.06
C VAL A 33 10.97 -11.56 1.78
N ASN A 34 10.19 -11.46 0.70
CA ASN A 34 10.60 -11.85 -0.64
C ASN A 34 10.84 -10.59 -1.46
N VAL A 35 12.09 -10.35 -1.83
CA VAL A 35 12.49 -9.22 -2.67
C VAL A 35 12.45 -9.66 -4.11
N LEU A 36 11.54 -9.12 -4.89
CA LEU A 36 11.35 -9.45 -6.30
C LEU A 36 11.89 -8.35 -7.19
N HIS A 37 12.77 -8.72 -8.12
CA HIS A 37 13.10 -7.90 -9.27
C HIS A 37 12.68 -8.61 -10.55
N VAL A 38 12.01 -7.87 -11.45
CA VAL A 38 11.52 -8.41 -12.72
C VAL A 38 12.29 -7.78 -13.87
N VAL A 39 12.93 -8.63 -14.67
CA VAL A 39 13.67 -8.24 -15.87
C VAL A 39 12.73 -8.37 -17.06
N PRO A 40 12.40 -7.27 -17.76
CA PRO A 40 11.61 -7.34 -18.98
C PRO A 40 12.32 -8.17 -20.08
N PRO A 41 11.59 -8.94 -20.86
CA PRO A 41 12.19 -9.72 -21.95
C PRO A 41 12.87 -8.80 -22.99
N GLN A 42 14.03 -9.24 -23.48
CA GLN A 42 14.77 -8.58 -24.55
C GLN A 42 14.65 -9.38 -25.82
N VAL A 43 14.81 -8.74 -26.97
CA VAL A 43 14.75 -9.40 -28.29
C VAL A 43 16.03 -10.18 -28.57
N ASN A 44 17.18 -9.68 -28.09
CA ASN A 44 18.50 -10.24 -28.30
C ASN A 44 18.94 -11.03 -27.06
N ALA A 45 19.50 -12.23 -27.24
CA ALA A 45 19.98 -13.09 -26.17
C ALA A 45 21.15 -12.45 -25.37
N ASP A 46 22.05 -11.75 -26.05
CA ASP A 46 23.17 -11.09 -25.39
C ASP A 46 22.69 -9.94 -24.51
N GLU A 47 21.76 -9.13 -25.00
CA GLU A 47 21.09 -8.07 -24.21
C GLU A 47 20.35 -8.67 -23.02
N MET A 48 19.67 -9.80 -23.21
CA MET A 48 18.99 -10.49 -22.13
C MET A 48 19.93 -10.95 -21.03
N THR A 49 21.10 -11.49 -21.41
CA THR A 49 22.15 -11.90 -20.47
C THR A 49 22.65 -10.72 -19.64
N VAL A 50 22.96 -9.60 -20.29
CA VAL A 50 23.40 -8.37 -19.61
C VAL A 50 22.33 -7.88 -18.64
N LYS A 51 21.06 -7.82 -19.06
CA LYS A 51 19.96 -7.38 -18.21
C LYS A 51 19.71 -8.30 -17.03
N TRP A 52 19.92 -9.59 -17.22
CA TRP A 52 19.81 -10.58 -16.15
C TRP A 52 20.91 -10.41 -15.10
N GLU A 53 22.15 -10.20 -15.54
CA GLU A 53 23.26 -9.93 -14.63
C GLU A 53 23.08 -8.60 -13.87
N GLU A 54 22.66 -7.53 -14.56
CA GLU A 54 22.35 -6.24 -13.93
C GLU A 54 21.24 -6.41 -12.88
N GLY A 55 20.18 -7.12 -13.22
CA GLY A 55 19.07 -7.42 -12.31
C GLY A 55 19.52 -8.21 -11.08
N GLY A 56 20.41 -9.19 -11.26
CA GLY A 56 21.00 -9.96 -10.16
C GLY A 56 21.83 -9.09 -9.21
N LYS A 57 22.68 -8.22 -9.74
CA LYS A 57 23.47 -7.26 -8.95
C LYS A 57 22.59 -6.28 -8.20
N PHE A 58 21.54 -5.79 -8.88
CA PHE A 58 20.57 -4.91 -8.29
C PHE A 58 19.83 -5.58 -7.11
N LEU A 59 19.34 -6.81 -7.32
CA LEU A 59 18.64 -7.58 -6.29
C LEU A 59 19.54 -7.83 -5.07
N ALA A 60 20.80 -8.21 -5.28
CA ALA A 60 21.77 -8.40 -4.21
C ALA A 60 22.01 -7.11 -3.41
N THR A 61 22.12 -5.97 -4.10
CA THR A 61 22.26 -4.66 -3.46
C THR A 61 21.04 -4.30 -2.63
N ALA A 62 19.84 -4.51 -3.16
CA ALA A 62 18.59 -4.25 -2.44
C ALA A 62 18.49 -5.09 -1.16
N ILE A 63 18.80 -6.39 -1.23
CA ILE A 63 18.82 -7.28 -0.06
C ILE A 63 19.82 -6.82 0.98
N ASN A 64 21.03 -6.48 0.57
CA ASN A 64 22.07 -5.99 1.48
C ASN A 64 21.64 -4.67 2.16
N ASN A 65 21.01 -3.77 1.43
CA ASN A 65 20.51 -2.51 1.97
C ASN A 65 19.43 -2.70 3.03
N LEU A 66 18.64 -3.77 2.96
CA LEU A 66 17.60 -4.06 3.96
C LEU A 66 18.17 -4.34 5.34
N GLN A 67 19.38 -4.89 5.44
CA GLN A 67 20.03 -5.22 6.73
C GLN A 67 19.17 -6.07 7.66
N LEU A 68 18.31 -6.91 7.09
CA LEU A 68 17.46 -7.86 7.82
C LEU A 68 18.21 -9.18 8.03
N ASP A 69 17.69 -10.01 8.94
CA ASP A 69 18.22 -11.37 9.14
C ASP A 69 18.12 -12.17 7.82
N PRO A 70 19.26 -12.71 7.30
CA PRO A 70 19.26 -13.49 6.06
C PRO A 70 18.28 -14.66 6.03
N ASN A 71 17.92 -15.22 7.20
CA ASN A 71 16.95 -16.31 7.28
C ASN A 71 15.51 -15.86 7.00
N HIS A 72 15.25 -14.57 7.03
CA HIS A 72 13.93 -13.97 6.76
C HIS A 72 13.83 -13.28 5.42
N VAL A 73 14.90 -13.24 4.61
CA VAL A 73 14.93 -12.54 3.33
C VAL A 73 15.28 -13.49 2.18
N ASN A 74 14.43 -13.53 1.15
CA ASN A 74 14.64 -14.29 -0.06
C ASN A 74 14.70 -13.35 -1.28
N GLY A 75 15.71 -13.52 -2.13
CA GLY A 75 15.80 -12.83 -3.41
C GLY A 75 15.14 -13.62 -4.54
N MET A 76 14.32 -12.96 -5.34
CA MET A 76 13.64 -13.55 -6.48
C MET A 76 13.90 -12.71 -7.73
N LEU A 77 14.62 -13.29 -8.69
CA LEU A 77 14.80 -12.72 -10.02
C LEU A 77 13.86 -13.45 -10.98
N ARG A 78 13.02 -12.72 -11.70
CA ARG A 78 12.07 -13.27 -12.67
C ARG A 78 12.17 -12.52 -13.99
N GLN A 79 11.88 -13.21 -15.09
CA GLN A 79 11.74 -12.60 -16.41
C GLN A 79 10.26 -12.50 -16.77
N GLY A 80 9.86 -11.37 -17.35
CA GLY A 80 8.50 -11.18 -17.87
C GLY A 80 8.00 -9.76 -17.76
N ASP A 81 6.70 -9.58 -17.96
CA ASP A 81 6.05 -8.30 -17.72
C ASP A 81 5.84 -8.10 -16.20
N PRO A 82 6.39 -7.02 -15.62
CA PRO A 82 6.26 -6.73 -14.19
C PRO A 82 4.82 -6.73 -13.68
N LYS A 83 3.87 -6.30 -14.49
CA LYS A 83 2.44 -6.26 -14.13
C LYS A 83 1.92 -7.66 -13.80
N THR A 84 2.25 -8.64 -14.61
CA THR A 84 1.82 -10.03 -14.48
C THR A 84 2.65 -10.78 -13.44
N ILE A 85 3.98 -10.65 -13.52
CA ILE A 85 4.91 -11.40 -12.66
C ILE A 85 4.74 -11.05 -11.18
N VAL A 86 4.53 -9.77 -10.83
CA VAL A 86 4.30 -9.39 -9.42
C VAL A 86 3.05 -10.07 -8.86
N CYS A 87 1.95 -10.10 -9.63
CA CYS A 87 0.73 -10.80 -9.21
C CYS A 87 0.93 -12.30 -9.07
N GLN A 88 1.61 -12.93 -10.05
CA GLN A 88 1.90 -14.38 -10.00
C GLN A 88 2.76 -14.75 -8.79
N VAL A 89 3.84 -13.99 -8.53
CA VAL A 89 4.71 -14.24 -7.38
C VAL A 89 3.97 -13.99 -6.06
N ALA A 90 3.13 -12.94 -5.98
CA ALA A 90 2.33 -12.69 -4.79
C ALA A 90 1.39 -13.86 -4.47
N ASP A 91 0.81 -14.49 -5.48
CA ASP A 91 -0.03 -15.68 -5.31
C ASP A 91 0.79 -16.94 -5.05
N GLU A 92 1.94 -17.12 -5.72
CA GLU A 92 2.87 -18.25 -5.53
C GLU A 92 3.32 -18.34 -4.07
N ILE A 93 3.76 -17.23 -3.48
CA ILE A 93 4.20 -17.19 -2.09
C ILE A 93 3.07 -16.99 -1.09
N GLN A 94 1.85 -16.75 -1.56
CA GLN A 94 0.70 -16.35 -0.74
C GLN A 94 1.02 -15.13 0.14
N ALA A 95 1.47 -14.05 -0.49
CA ALA A 95 1.85 -12.82 0.20
C ALA A 95 0.66 -12.23 0.99
N ASP A 96 0.91 -11.82 2.22
CA ASP A 96 -0.07 -11.07 3.04
C ASP A 96 -0.05 -9.58 2.74
N LEU A 97 1.08 -9.09 2.22
CA LEU A 97 1.29 -7.68 1.86
C LEU A 97 2.22 -7.58 0.66
N ILE A 98 1.83 -6.78 -0.32
CA ILE A 98 2.70 -6.35 -1.42
C ILE A 98 3.18 -4.93 -1.13
N ILE A 99 4.49 -4.68 -1.21
CA ILE A 99 5.07 -3.34 -1.13
C ILE A 99 5.63 -2.99 -2.50
N MET A 100 5.23 -1.85 -3.04
CA MET A 100 5.69 -1.37 -4.35
C MET A 100 5.95 0.12 -4.34
N GLY A 101 6.88 0.54 -5.18
CA GLY A 101 7.06 1.94 -5.54
C GLY A 101 5.88 2.47 -6.37
N SER A 102 5.53 3.71 -6.15
CA SER A 102 4.64 4.46 -7.03
C SER A 102 5.30 5.78 -7.43
N ARG A 103 5.00 6.27 -8.64
CA ARG A 103 5.57 7.53 -9.11
C ARG A 103 4.96 8.70 -8.35
N GLY A 104 5.79 9.64 -7.91
CA GLY A 104 5.35 10.88 -7.29
C GLY A 104 4.74 11.87 -8.31
N LEU A 105 4.02 12.86 -7.81
CA LEU A 105 3.30 13.89 -8.60
C LEU A 105 4.17 14.69 -9.58
N LYS A 106 5.49 14.76 -9.33
CA LYS A 106 6.42 15.55 -10.16
C LYS A 106 6.62 15.03 -11.58
N ARG A 107 6.10 13.84 -11.90
CA ARG A 107 6.16 13.23 -13.23
C ARG A 107 4.77 13.18 -13.86
N LEU A 108 4.26 14.35 -14.23
CA LEU A 108 3.16 14.68 -15.14
C LEU A 108 2.07 13.63 -15.44
N GLU A 109 0.84 14.12 -15.53
CA GLU A 109 -0.43 13.41 -15.78
C GLU A 109 -0.42 12.39 -16.93
N SER A 110 0.44 12.57 -17.94
CA SER A 110 0.57 11.64 -19.09
C SER A 110 1.18 10.28 -18.78
N ILE A 111 1.68 10.05 -17.54
CA ILE A 111 2.38 8.81 -17.17
C ILE A 111 1.54 7.93 -16.24
N LEU A 112 0.32 8.32 -15.91
CA LEU A 112 -0.62 7.49 -15.16
C LEU A 112 -1.10 6.28 -15.99
N GLU A 113 -1.15 6.43 -17.30
CA GLU A 113 -1.36 5.35 -18.24
C GLU A 113 -0.16 4.39 -18.16
N ASN A 114 -0.42 3.10 -17.97
CA ASN A 114 0.58 2.02 -17.86
C ASN A 114 1.37 1.91 -16.53
N SER A 115 0.89 2.45 -15.41
CA SER A 115 1.53 2.25 -14.12
C SER A 115 1.47 0.77 -13.68
N VAL A 116 2.65 0.14 -13.47
CA VAL A 116 2.74 -1.24 -12.97
C VAL A 116 1.99 -1.39 -11.64
N SER A 117 2.19 -0.46 -10.70
CA SER A 117 1.54 -0.51 -9.39
C SER A 117 0.01 -0.40 -9.48
N GLN A 118 -0.51 0.36 -10.43
CA GLN A 118 -1.95 0.44 -10.69
C GLN A 118 -2.50 -0.89 -11.21
N TYR A 119 -1.81 -1.50 -12.16
CA TYR A 119 -2.18 -2.81 -12.69
C TYR A 119 -2.16 -3.89 -11.61
N VAL A 120 -1.07 -3.96 -10.83
CA VAL A 120 -0.95 -4.92 -9.73
C VAL A 120 -2.08 -4.70 -8.72
N PHE A 121 -2.42 -3.45 -8.39
CA PHE A 121 -3.54 -3.15 -7.50
C PHE A 121 -4.88 -3.63 -8.06
N GLN A 122 -5.12 -3.52 -9.35
CA GLN A 122 -6.37 -3.98 -9.97
C GLN A 122 -6.44 -5.51 -10.09
N LEU A 123 -5.33 -6.18 -10.30
CA LEU A 123 -5.28 -7.63 -10.53
C LEU A 123 -5.10 -8.44 -9.24
N SER A 124 -4.41 -7.89 -8.23
CA SER A 124 -4.15 -8.59 -6.98
C SER A 124 -5.33 -8.45 -6.01
N ASN A 125 -5.58 -9.51 -5.23
CA ASN A 125 -6.50 -9.50 -4.08
C ASN A 125 -5.78 -9.24 -2.75
N ARG A 126 -4.47 -8.97 -2.79
CA ARG A 126 -3.66 -8.76 -1.60
C ARG A 126 -3.66 -7.31 -1.15
N PRO A 127 -3.57 -7.02 0.14
CA PRO A 127 -3.24 -5.68 0.63
C PRO A 127 -1.98 -5.16 -0.04
N MET A 128 -1.97 -3.86 -0.36
CA MET A 128 -0.87 -3.26 -1.11
C MET A 128 -0.43 -1.95 -0.47
N LEU A 129 0.85 -1.85 -0.14
CA LEU A 129 1.47 -0.64 0.35
C LEU A 129 2.22 0.04 -0.79
N LEU A 130 1.81 1.25 -1.10
CA LEU A 130 2.39 2.08 -2.15
C LEU A 130 3.26 3.17 -1.53
N VAL A 131 4.51 3.22 -1.94
CA VAL A 131 5.50 4.19 -1.50
C VAL A 131 5.89 5.05 -2.68
N LYS A 132 5.63 6.36 -2.59
CA LYS A 132 6.03 7.29 -3.64
C LYS A 132 7.55 7.50 -3.63
N ASP A 133 8.12 7.70 -4.82
CA ASP A 133 9.55 7.89 -5.02
C ASP A 133 10.09 9.22 -4.46
N ASP A 134 9.23 10.16 -4.12
CA ASP A 134 9.54 11.46 -3.51
C ASP A 134 9.17 11.58 -2.02
N ILE A 135 8.70 10.48 -1.41
CA ILE A 135 8.29 10.45 -0.01
C ILE A 135 9.16 9.50 0.79
N TYR A 136 9.79 10.03 1.83
CA TYR A 136 10.62 9.29 2.76
C TYR A 136 9.96 9.19 4.13
N VAL A 137 9.71 7.98 4.61
CA VAL A 137 9.18 7.70 5.96
C VAL A 137 10.23 6.98 6.77
N LYS A 138 10.78 7.68 7.77
CA LYS A 138 11.80 7.12 8.66
C LYS A 138 11.22 6.27 9.77
N LYS A 139 10.02 6.60 10.24
CA LYS A 139 9.37 5.94 11.36
C LYS A 139 7.85 6.07 11.25
N LEU A 140 7.15 5.01 11.62
CA LEU A 140 5.69 5.00 11.68
C LEU A 140 5.23 5.36 13.09
N ASN A 141 4.68 6.57 13.25
CA ASN A 141 4.10 7.02 14.52
C ASN A 141 2.62 7.40 14.36
N LYS A 142 2.25 8.01 13.24
CA LYS A 142 0.89 8.47 12.98
C LYS A 142 0.30 7.70 11.81
N VAL A 143 -0.66 6.85 12.09
CA VAL A 143 -1.40 6.09 11.08
C VAL A 143 -2.80 6.66 10.97
N MET A 144 -3.23 7.04 9.77
CA MET A 144 -4.60 7.49 9.52
C MET A 144 -5.39 6.42 8.79
N VAL A 145 -6.60 6.15 9.26
CA VAL A 145 -7.57 5.26 8.58
C VAL A 145 -8.74 6.09 8.11
N ALA A 146 -9.04 6.03 6.82
CA ALA A 146 -10.27 6.58 6.28
C ALA A 146 -11.42 5.59 6.55
N LEU A 147 -12.43 6.07 7.26
CA LEU A 147 -13.56 5.27 7.75
C LEU A 147 -14.87 5.67 7.10
N ASP A 148 -15.62 4.65 6.74
CA ASP A 148 -17.04 4.70 6.47
C ASP A 148 -17.72 3.47 7.10
N ALA A 149 -19.00 3.25 6.84
CA ALA A 149 -19.73 2.11 7.38
C ALA A 149 -19.42 0.77 6.67
N SER A 150 -18.53 0.75 5.67
CA SER A 150 -18.23 -0.43 4.86
C SER A 150 -17.43 -1.49 5.60
N GLU A 151 -17.58 -2.75 5.19
CA GLU A 151 -16.72 -3.84 5.69
C GLU A 151 -15.24 -3.64 5.31
N ALA A 152 -14.97 -3.01 4.17
CA ALA A 152 -13.62 -2.69 3.75
C ALA A 152 -12.93 -1.73 4.74
N ALA A 153 -13.64 -0.70 5.20
CA ALA A 153 -13.13 0.23 6.20
C ALA A 153 -12.91 -0.46 7.56
N LYS A 154 -13.82 -1.34 7.97
CA LYS A 154 -13.67 -2.11 9.23
C LYS A 154 -12.47 -3.04 9.19
N GLN A 155 -12.24 -3.73 8.07
CA GLN A 155 -11.05 -4.60 7.90
C GLN A 155 -9.77 -3.78 7.88
N CYS A 156 -9.80 -2.62 7.23
CA CYS A 156 -8.69 -1.67 7.23
C CYS A 156 -8.37 -1.19 8.66
N LEU A 157 -9.39 -0.86 9.45
CA LEU A 157 -9.22 -0.51 10.85
C LEU A 157 -8.56 -1.63 11.66
N LYS A 158 -9.01 -2.88 11.51
CA LYS A 158 -8.40 -4.04 12.18
C LYS A 158 -6.92 -4.17 11.85
N LEU A 159 -6.55 -3.96 10.58
CA LEU A 159 -5.15 -3.98 10.17
C LEU A 159 -4.35 -2.83 10.79
N ALA A 160 -4.90 -1.62 10.84
CA ALA A 160 -4.26 -0.47 11.49
C ALA A 160 -4.06 -0.70 13.00
N LEU A 161 -5.05 -1.27 13.68
CA LEU A 161 -4.95 -1.63 15.10
C LEU A 161 -3.88 -2.72 15.32
N PHE A 162 -3.80 -3.70 14.42
CA PHE A 162 -2.75 -4.73 14.46
C PHE A 162 -1.34 -4.12 14.35
N LEU A 163 -1.14 -3.12 13.49
CA LEU A 163 0.14 -2.43 13.34
C LEU A 163 0.46 -1.57 14.57
N LEU A 164 -0.50 -0.77 15.02
CA LEU A 164 -0.28 0.26 16.04
C LEU A 164 -0.13 -0.29 17.46
N ARG A 165 -0.69 -1.46 17.78
CA ARG A 165 -0.60 -2.04 19.13
C ARG A 165 0.83 -2.23 19.63
N ASP A 166 1.79 -2.38 18.70
CA ASP A 166 3.19 -2.63 19.00
C ASP A 166 4.06 -1.37 18.83
N ILE A 167 3.46 -0.23 18.45
CA ILE A 167 4.17 1.03 18.26
C ILE A 167 4.00 1.90 19.51
N LYS A 168 5.05 1.98 20.34
CA LYS A 168 5.04 2.82 21.53
C LYS A 168 4.86 4.29 21.17
N GLY A 169 3.81 4.92 21.74
CA GLY A 169 3.48 6.31 21.45
C GLY A 169 2.85 6.54 20.07
N GLY A 170 2.49 5.46 19.36
CA GLY A 170 1.77 5.54 18.11
C GLY A 170 0.38 6.17 18.27
N GLN A 171 -0.06 6.91 17.28
CA GLN A 171 -1.35 7.56 17.22
C GLN A 171 -2.16 7.07 16.03
N LEU A 172 -3.40 6.67 16.30
CA LEU A 172 -4.39 6.36 15.26
C LEU A 172 -5.26 7.59 15.00
N ILE A 173 -5.24 8.06 13.75
CA ILE A 173 -6.11 9.13 13.29
C ILE A 173 -7.28 8.48 12.57
N LEU A 174 -8.48 8.67 13.09
CA LEU A 174 -9.73 8.16 12.53
C LEU A 174 -10.37 9.27 11.71
N ALA A 175 -10.34 9.14 10.38
CA ALA A 175 -10.84 10.15 9.47
C ALA A 175 -12.14 9.72 8.82
N HIS A 176 -13.17 10.56 8.89
CA HIS A 176 -14.43 10.37 8.18
C HIS A 176 -14.71 11.55 7.26
N VAL A 177 -15.11 11.28 6.02
CA VAL A 177 -15.50 12.32 5.07
C VAL A 177 -16.94 12.13 4.64
N ASN A 178 -17.79 13.08 5.03
CA ASN A 178 -19.16 13.19 4.54
C ASN A 178 -19.15 13.79 3.12
N ALA A 179 -19.02 12.93 2.13
CA ALA A 179 -18.74 13.32 0.74
C ALA A 179 -19.83 14.22 0.13
N LYS A 180 -21.08 14.04 0.55
CA LYS A 180 -22.23 14.81 0.03
C LYS A 180 -22.78 15.81 1.03
N GLY A 181 -22.25 15.86 2.25
CA GLY A 181 -22.82 16.67 3.33
C GLY A 181 -24.21 16.24 3.79
N GLN A 182 -24.63 15.00 3.47
CA GLN A 182 -25.97 14.49 3.74
C GLN A 182 -26.07 13.65 5.02
N GLU A 183 -24.93 13.23 5.57
CA GLU A 183 -24.90 12.48 6.81
C GLU A 183 -25.16 13.40 8.01
N THR A 184 -25.95 12.91 8.95
CA THR A 184 -26.18 13.64 10.20
C THR A 184 -24.93 13.62 11.08
N PRO A 185 -24.70 14.65 11.91
CA PRO A 185 -23.59 14.64 12.86
C PRO A 185 -23.57 13.38 13.74
N ALA A 186 -24.73 12.87 14.15
CA ALA A 186 -24.85 11.65 14.94
C ALA A 186 -24.39 10.40 14.19
N ALA A 187 -24.63 10.30 12.88
CA ALA A 187 -24.15 9.19 12.06
C ALA A 187 -22.63 9.20 11.95
N VAL A 188 -22.03 10.36 11.68
CA VAL A 188 -20.58 10.55 11.63
C VAL A 188 -19.93 10.21 12.98
N GLU A 189 -20.50 10.72 14.07
CA GLU A 189 -20.04 10.44 15.43
C GLU A 189 -20.10 8.94 15.76
N SER A 190 -21.16 8.25 15.36
CA SER A 190 -21.33 6.81 15.59
C SER A 190 -20.20 5.98 14.95
N VAL A 191 -19.83 6.28 13.71
CA VAL A 191 -18.73 5.59 13.00
C VAL A 191 -17.40 5.81 13.71
N LEU A 192 -17.09 7.06 14.03
CA LEU A 192 -15.82 7.43 14.70
C LEU A 192 -15.75 6.88 16.13
N LYS A 193 -16.86 6.90 16.88
CA LYS A 193 -16.93 6.40 18.25
C LYS A 193 -16.70 4.90 18.32
N ALA A 194 -17.34 4.12 17.43
CA ALA A 194 -17.14 2.66 17.37
C ALA A 194 -15.66 2.32 17.18
N ALA A 195 -14.99 2.97 16.21
CA ALA A 195 -13.56 2.78 15.95
C ALA A 195 -12.67 3.24 17.12
N THR A 196 -13.03 4.36 17.76
CA THR A 196 -12.33 4.86 18.95
C THR A 196 -12.40 3.87 20.10
N ASP A 197 -13.58 3.28 20.33
CA ASP A 197 -13.78 2.32 21.42
C ASP A 197 -13.00 1.01 21.18
N GLU A 198 -12.88 0.57 19.93
CA GLU A 198 -12.01 -0.58 19.57
C GLU A 198 -10.54 -0.27 19.85
N ALA A 199 -10.05 0.89 19.44
CA ALA A 199 -8.67 1.31 19.66
C ALA A 199 -8.32 1.47 21.17
N LYS A 200 -9.24 2.03 21.96
CA LYS A 200 -9.08 2.17 23.41
C LYS A 200 -8.91 0.84 24.13
N LYS A 201 -9.62 -0.23 23.68
CA LYS A 201 -9.46 -1.59 24.24
C LYS A 201 -8.03 -2.13 24.11
N LEU A 202 -7.29 -1.63 23.12
CA LEU A 202 -5.90 -1.99 22.85
C LEU A 202 -4.89 -0.96 23.40
N GLY A 203 -5.37 0.06 24.12
CA GLY A 203 -4.50 1.11 24.66
C GLY A 203 -3.92 2.05 23.60
N ILE A 204 -4.49 2.08 22.40
CA ILE A 204 -4.01 2.91 21.29
C ILE A 204 -4.56 4.33 21.43
N ASN A 205 -3.67 5.33 21.37
CA ASN A 205 -4.06 6.73 21.37
C ASN A 205 -4.76 7.10 20.05
N THR A 206 -5.92 7.75 20.15
CA THR A 206 -6.74 8.10 18.98
C THR A 206 -6.99 9.60 18.86
N LYS A 207 -7.11 10.05 17.61
CA LYS A 207 -7.62 11.37 17.25
C LYS A 207 -8.68 11.18 16.16
N SER A 208 -9.90 11.67 16.40
CA SER A 208 -10.98 11.66 15.42
C SER A 208 -11.01 12.98 14.65
N VAL A 209 -11.13 12.91 13.33
CA VAL A 209 -11.24 14.05 12.43
C VAL A 209 -12.36 13.80 11.42
N ALA A 210 -13.11 14.83 11.08
CA ALA A 210 -14.17 14.74 10.09
C ALA A 210 -14.12 15.94 9.14
N ALA A 211 -14.48 15.72 7.88
CA ALA A 211 -14.56 16.76 6.87
C ALA A 211 -15.81 16.57 5.98
N VAL A 212 -16.19 17.62 5.27
CA VAL A 212 -17.26 17.61 4.26
C VAL A 212 -16.67 18.00 2.92
N GLY A 213 -17.01 17.28 1.87
CA GLY A 213 -16.55 17.57 0.52
C GLY A 213 -16.15 16.35 -0.28
N LYS A 214 -15.38 16.53 -1.34
CA LYS A 214 -14.92 15.42 -2.17
C LYS A 214 -13.99 14.49 -1.37
N ALA A 215 -14.36 13.24 -1.22
CA ALA A 215 -13.70 12.29 -0.31
C ALA A 215 -12.19 12.21 -0.54
N GLY A 216 -11.72 12.07 -1.78
CA GLY A 216 -10.29 11.98 -2.09
C GLY A 216 -9.50 13.22 -1.68
N GLU A 217 -10.02 14.40 -2.01
CA GLU A 217 -9.40 15.70 -1.66
C GLU A 217 -9.33 15.84 -0.13
N GLN A 218 -10.44 15.62 0.57
CA GLN A 218 -10.51 15.80 2.01
C GLN A 218 -9.64 14.79 2.76
N ILE A 219 -9.58 13.53 2.33
CA ILE A 219 -8.69 12.53 2.94
C ILE A 219 -7.22 12.95 2.78
N CYS A 220 -6.81 13.41 1.61
CA CYS A 220 -5.43 13.88 1.40
C CYS A 220 -5.11 15.12 2.24
N ASN A 221 -6.03 16.09 2.31
CA ASN A 221 -5.86 17.29 3.14
C ASN A 221 -5.74 16.93 4.64
N LEU A 222 -6.62 16.06 5.14
CA LEU A 222 -6.56 15.59 6.53
C LEU A 222 -5.26 14.84 6.82
N ALA A 223 -4.73 14.08 5.85
CA ALA A 223 -3.44 13.40 6.01
C ALA A 223 -2.29 14.40 6.12
N GLU A 224 -2.30 15.46 5.31
CA GLU A 224 -1.31 16.54 5.33
C GLU A 224 -1.37 17.35 6.64
N GLU A 225 -2.54 17.87 7.00
CA GLU A 225 -2.78 18.66 8.21
C GLU A 225 -2.37 17.93 9.49
N ASN A 226 -2.49 16.61 9.51
CA ASN A 226 -2.14 15.81 10.68
C ASN A 226 -0.72 15.23 10.62
N ASN A 227 0.04 15.50 9.57
CA ASN A 227 1.39 14.96 9.33
C ASN A 227 1.41 13.43 9.49
N VAL A 228 0.59 12.76 8.68
CA VAL A 228 0.40 11.30 8.70
C VAL A 228 1.60 10.59 8.08
N ASP A 229 2.10 9.55 8.76
CA ASP A 229 3.22 8.72 8.25
C ASP A 229 2.72 7.59 7.34
N LEU A 230 1.49 7.12 7.56
CA LEU A 230 0.85 6.06 6.77
C LEU A 230 -0.65 6.31 6.70
N LEU A 231 -1.15 6.47 5.47
CA LEU A 231 -2.59 6.52 5.20
C LEU A 231 -3.09 5.12 4.82
N MET A 232 -4.15 4.68 5.47
CA MET A 232 -4.77 3.39 5.22
C MET A 232 -6.20 3.55 4.72
N LEU A 233 -6.53 2.85 3.64
CA LEU A 233 -7.82 2.91 2.98
C LEU A 233 -8.36 1.51 2.73
N GLY A 234 -9.60 1.26 3.15
CA GLY A 234 -10.32 0.06 2.76
C GLY A 234 -10.67 0.10 1.27
N SER A 235 -10.30 -0.92 0.54
CA SER A 235 -10.60 -1.03 -0.89
C SER A 235 -11.31 -2.34 -1.17
N PRO A 236 -12.64 -2.31 -1.41
CA PRO A 236 -13.38 -3.52 -1.73
C PRO A 236 -12.87 -4.15 -3.03
N ASP A 237 -12.87 -5.47 -3.08
CA ASP A 237 -12.59 -6.18 -4.33
C ASP A 237 -13.74 -5.96 -5.31
N ARG A 238 -13.53 -5.08 -6.27
CA ARG A 238 -14.51 -4.74 -7.31
C ARG A 238 -14.13 -5.33 -8.67
N ARG A 239 -13.25 -6.32 -8.71
CA ARG A 239 -12.86 -6.92 -9.98
C ARG A 239 -14.08 -7.55 -10.64
N PRO A 240 -14.57 -7.04 -11.78
CA PRO A 240 -15.54 -7.79 -12.57
C PRO A 240 -14.85 -9.10 -12.98
N SER A 241 -15.57 -10.21 -12.89
CA SER A 241 -15.08 -11.52 -13.39
C SER A 241 -14.60 -11.46 -14.85
N ILE A 242 -15.04 -10.46 -15.59
CA ILE A 242 -14.73 -10.16 -16.99
C ILE A 242 -13.43 -9.35 -17.16
N ALA A 243 -12.97 -8.62 -16.15
CA ALA A 243 -11.79 -7.74 -16.26
C ALA A 243 -10.47 -8.51 -16.46
N LYS A 244 -10.44 -9.79 -16.15
CA LYS A 244 -9.30 -10.67 -16.48
C LYS A 244 -9.13 -10.94 -17.98
N ALA A 245 -10.11 -10.56 -18.82
CA ALA A 245 -10.16 -10.87 -20.25
C ALA A 245 -10.23 -9.64 -21.17
N LEU A 246 -10.24 -8.40 -20.62
CA LEU A 246 -10.41 -7.20 -21.44
C LEU A 246 -9.08 -6.45 -21.64
N PRO A 247 -8.72 -6.12 -22.90
CA PRO A 247 -7.54 -5.31 -23.22
C PRO A 247 -7.68 -3.83 -22.83
N ASP A 248 -8.86 -3.36 -22.44
CA ASP A 248 -9.18 -1.95 -22.15
C ASP A 248 -9.36 -1.68 -20.63
N LEU A 249 -8.45 -2.19 -19.81
CA LEU A 249 -8.39 -1.83 -18.39
C LEU A 249 -8.17 -0.32 -18.18
N ASP A 250 -7.56 0.36 -19.12
CA ASP A 250 -7.25 1.79 -19.05
C ASP A 250 -8.51 2.68 -18.94
N ARG A 251 -9.66 2.23 -19.45
CA ARG A 251 -10.96 2.93 -19.32
C ARG A 251 -11.61 2.80 -17.94
N LEU A 252 -11.22 1.81 -17.14
CA LEU A 252 -11.73 1.59 -15.78
C LEU A 252 -10.82 2.27 -14.72
N LEU A 253 -9.69 2.80 -15.15
CA LEU A 253 -8.65 3.34 -14.31
C LEU A 253 -8.84 4.86 -14.18
N GLY A 254 -8.94 5.34 -12.94
CA GLY A 254 -8.83 6.78 -12.64
C GLY A 254 -10.03 7.45 -11.99
N THR A 255 -11.14 6.75 -11.72
CA THR A 255 -12.34 7.36 -11.11
C THR A 255 -12.61 6.94 -9.67
N SER A 256 -11.83 6.00 -9.12
CA SER A 256 -12.07 5.51 -7.77
C SER A 256 -11.37 6.38 -6.70
N LEU A 257 -11.95 6.37 -5.49
CA LEU A 257 -11.33 7.00 -4.32
C LEU A 257 -9.88 6.51 -4.10
N SER A 258 -9.65 5.21 -4.26
CA SER A 258 -8.33 4.60 -4.10
C SER A 258 -7.33 5.13 -5.13
N ASP A 259 -7.75 5.35 -6.38
CA ASP A 259 -6.88 5.90 -7.43
C ASP A 259 -6.51 7.36 -7.13
N TYR A 260 -7.47 8.17 -6.70
CA TYR A 260 -7.20 9.54 -6.31
C TYR A 260 -6.19 9.61 -5.15
N VAL A 261 -6.48 8.89 -4.06
CA VAL A 261 -5.64 8.90 -2.86
C VAL A 261 -4.23 8.38 -3.16
N ARG A 262 -4.10 7.32 -3.97
CA ARG A 262 -2.81 6.78 -4.40
C ARG A 262 -1.94 7.83 -5.10
N VAL A 263 -2.54 8.71 -5.89
CA VAL A 263 -1.82 9.76 -6.62
C VAL A 263 -1.52 10.97 -5.74
N TYR A 264 -2.48 11.42 -4.96
CA TYR A 264 -2.41 12.73 -4.29
C TYR A 264 -2.04 12.70 -2.80
N ALA A 265 -2.06 11.53 -2.14
CA ALA A 265 -1.71 11.46 -0.73
C ALA A 265 -0.29 11.99 -0.46
N PRO A 266 -0.08 12.72 0.65
CA PRO A 266 1.23 13.29 1.02
C PRO A 266 2.16 12.26 1.69
N CYS A 267 1.70 11.03 1.89
CA CYS A 267 2.40 9.95 2.60
C CYS A 267 2.18 8.61 1.88
N PRO A 268 2.91 7.54 2.24
CA PRO A 268 2.63 6.19 1.78
C PRO A 268 1.17 5.78 2.02
N VAL A 269 0.62 4.98 1.11
CA VAL A 269 -0.78 4.55 1.14
C VAL A 269 -0.86 3.03 1.20
N LEU A 270 -1.49 2.50 2.24
CA LEU A 270 -1.84 1.09 2.32
C LEU A 270 -3.31 0.91 1.91
N LEU A 271 -3.50 0.19 0.83
CA LEU A 271 -4.81 -0.19 0.32
C LEU A 271 -5.13 -1.60 0.84
N ALA A 272 -6.00 -1.67 1.86
CA ALA A 272 -6.42 -2.93 2.44
C ALA A 272 -7.52 -3.55 1.57
N ARG A 273 -7.24 -4.75 1.02
CA ARG A 273 -8.24 -5.52 0.28
C ARG A 273 -9.14 -6.29 1.25
N THR A 274 -10.43 -6.27 0.99
CA THR A 274 -11.34 -7.21 1.62
C THR A 274 -11.24 -8.52 0.86
N VAL A 275 -10.82 -9.57 1.55
CA VAL A 275 -11.02 -10.93 1.06
C VAL A 275 -12.52 -11.20 1.19
N GLY A 276 -13.20 -11.36 0.05
CA GLY A 276 -14.60 -11.74 0.00
C GLY A 276 -14.80 -13.20 0.38
#